data_96a549ce692f48eccffe83b2246ee6ce
#
_entry.id   96a549ce692f48eccffe83b2246ee6ce
#
_cell.length_a   1.000
_cell.length_b   1.000
_cell.length_c   1.000
_cell.angle_alpha   90.00
_cell.angle_beta   90.00
_cell.angle_gamma   90.00
#
_symmetry.space_group_name_H-M   'P 1'
#
loop_
_entity.id
_entity.type
_entity.pdbx_description
1 polymer ?
#
loop_
_entity_poly.entity_id
_entity_poly.type
_entity_poly.pdbx_seq_one_letter_code
_entity_poly.pdbx_strand_id
1 'polypeptide(L)'
;KEELTGLYKSRLIKIPFLRGMIILLDALLLGTRLLVLSANQQTGEEEKIEGPALYGTVGVSLVIGIGIFFVLPTLIAGGLEKIIETNSFVINFIEGIIRLIFLMVYVWAIGKMPEIHRFFAYHGAEHKTINAYEAQVELSPENISPFPLEHPRCGTGFLLIVVVISIVVFALLGPLDLIWRILSRILLIPVIVILAYEYMRWTANHLSNPIVRMLVFPNLWLQKMTPREPSPDMLEVSSMALK
;
A
#
# COMPACT_ATOMS: atom_id res chain seq x y z
N LYS A 1 22.38 -1.51 -4.92
CA LYS A 1 23.01 -1.75 -3.58
C LYS A 1 23.74 -0.53 -3.02
N GLU A 2 24.11 0.42 -3.84
CA GLU A 2 24.80 1.66 -3.42
C GLU A 2 23.84 2.76 -2.93
N GLU A 3 22.55 2.64 -3.21
CA GLU A 3 21.54 3.65 -2.90
C GLU A 3 20.70 3.38 -1.63
N LEU A 4 21.02 2.35 -0.85
CA LEU A 4 20.37 2.14 0.43
C LEU A 4 20.68 3.33 1.34
N THR A 5 19.64 4.05 1.72
CA THR A 5 19.72 5.21 2.60
C THR A 5 20.36 4.84 3.94
N GLY A 6 20.93 5.82 4.66
CA GLY A 6 21.51 5.61 5.98
C GLY A 6 20.51 5.02 7.00
N LEU A 7 19.21 5.21 6.78
CA LEU A 7 18.14 4.67 7.60
C LEU A 7 18.09 3.14 7.53
N TYR A 8 18.29 2.54 6.35
CA TYR A 8 18.29 1.09 6.17
C TYR A 8 19.48 0.41 6.86
N LYS A 9 20.57 1.13 7.11
CA LYS A 9 21.74 0.68 7.87
C LYS A 9 21.57 0.83 9.39
N SER A 10 20.49 1.49 9.84
CA SER A 10 20.24 1.75 11.25
C SER A 10 19.97 0.45 12.03
N ARG A 11 20.46 0.38 13.27
CA ARG A 11 20.12 -0.71 14.21
C ARG A 11 18.64 -0.76 14.55
N LEU A 12 17.90 0.34 14.34
CA LEU A 12 16.46 0.45 14.59
C LEU A 12 15.63 -0.50 13.72
N ILE A 13 16.11 -0.92 12.54
CA ILE A 13 15.46 -1.92 11.68
C ILE A 13 15.36 -3.30 12.36
N LYS A 14 16.19 -3.58 13.34
CA LYS A 14 16.14 -4.85 14.10
C LYS A 14 15.04 -4.85 15.17
N ILE A 15 14.52 -3.68 15.53
CA ILE A 15 13.51 -3.52 16.58
C ILE A 15 12.12 -3.75 15.96
N PRO A 16 11.35 -4.76 16.42
CA PRO A 16 9.96 -4.93 16.02
C PRO A 16 9.17 -3.62 16.19
N PHE A 17 8.19 -3.39 15.35
CA PHE A 17 7.37 -2.17 15.26
C PHE A 17 8.10 -0.94 14.69
N LEU A 18 9.32 -0.58 15.12
CA LEU A 18 10.07 0.54 14.54
C LEU A 18 10.52 0.27 13.10
N ARG A 19 10.91 -0.98 12.81
CA ARG A 19 11.36 -1.38 11.46
C ARG A 19 10.32 -1.11 10.38
N GLY A 20 9.04 -1.32 10.67
CA GLY A 20 7.96 -1.10 9.71
C GLY A 20 7.88 0.35 9.25
N MET A 21 7.96 1.29 10.17
CA MET A 21 7.99 2.72 9.86
C MET A 21 9.19 3.09 9.01
N ILE A 22 10.39 2.61 9.39
CA ILE A 22 11.64 2.95 8.69
C ILE A 22 11.62 2.39 7.27
N ILE A 23 11.22 1.13 7.09
CA ILE A 23 11.15 0.48 5.78
C ILE A 23 10.14 1.18 4.87
N LEU A 24 8.97 1.55 5.41
CA LEU A 24 7.94 2.25 4.62
C LEU A 24 8.35 3.67 4.25
N LEU A 25 8.99 4.41 5.16
CA LEU A 25 9.54 5.73 4.85
C LEU A 25 10.64 5.64 3.79
N ASP A 26 11.54 4.67 3.92
CA ASP A 26 12.61 4.45 2.94
C ASP A 26 12.04 4.06 1.58
N ALA A 27 11.08 3.13 1.53
CA ALA A 27 10.39 2.74 0.30
C ALA A 27 9.65 3.91 -0.35
N LEU A 28 9.02 4.79 0.44
CA LEU A 28 8.36 5.99 -0.08
C LEU A 28 9.37 6.99 -0.66
N LEU A 29 10.44 7.29 0.06
CA LEU A 29 11.46 8.26 -0.36
C LEU A 29 12.24 7.76 -1.58
N LEU A 30 12.73 6.52 -1.53
CA LEU A 30 13.50 5.91 -2.62
C LEU A 30 12.59 5.66 -3.84
N GLY A 31 11.40 5.11 -3.63
CA GLY A 31 10.43 4.85 -4.69
C GLY A 31 10.02 6.14 -5.41
N THR A 32 9.72 7.21 -4.68
CA THR A 32 9.41 8.52 -5.27
C THR A 32 10.59 9.05 -6.08
N ARG A 33 11.81 8.95 -5.56
CA ARG A 33 13.02 9.40 -6.27
C ARG A 33 13.24 8.63 -7.58
N LEU A 34 13.08 7.30 -7.55
CA LEU A 34 13.24 6.46 -8.74
C LEU A 34 12.13 6.70 -9.78
N LEU A 35 10.88 6.91 -9.33
CA LEU A 35 9.78 7.28 -10.22
C LEU A 35 10.03 8.61 -10.93
N VAL A 36 10.53 9.62 -10.20
CA VAL A 36 10.89 10.92 -10.79
C VAL A 36 12.05 10.80 -11.76
N LEU A 37 13.08 10.01 -11.43
CA LEU A 37 14.17 9.73 -12.37
C LEU A 37 13.65 9.10 -13.67
N SER A 38 12.75 8.14 -13.57
CA SER A 38 12.12 7.49 -14.72
C SER A 38 11.26 8.48 -15.54
N ALA A 39 10.46 9.31 -14.87
CA ALA A 39 9.65 10.33 -15.54
C ALA A 39 10.52 11.36 -16.26
N ASN A 40 11.56 11.88 -15.61
CA ASN A 40 12.48 12.87 -16.19
C ASN A 40 13.30 12.35 -17.37
N GLN A 41 13.47 11.02 -17.52
CA GLN A 41 14.08 10.44 -18.70
C GLN A 41 13.15 10.44 -19.92
N GLN A 42 11.83 10.51 -19.71
CA GLN A 42 10.82 10.53 -20.77
C GLN A 42 10.42 11.96 -21.18
N THR A 43 10.57 12.91 -20.29
CA THR A 43 10.34 14.34 -20.54
C THR A 43 11.62 15.03 -20.97
N GLY A 44 11.55 16.04 -21.87
CA GLY A 44 12.69 16.86 -22.25
C GLY A 44 13.27 17.65 -21.08
N GLU A 45 14.45 18.25 -21.28
CA GLU A 45 15.17 18.98 -20.20
C GLU A 45 14.37 20.14 -19.59
N GLU A 46 13.39 20.68 -20.33
CA GLU A 46 12.58 21.84 -19.92
C GLU A 46 11.44 21.48 -18.94
N GLU A 47 11.09 20.21 -18.82
CA GLU A 47 9.95 19.75 -18.00
C GLU A 47 10.36 18.86 -16.80
N LYS A 48 11.61 18.91 -16.37
CA LYS A 48 12.09 18.10 -15.25
C LYS A 48 11.40 18.48 -13.95
N ILE A 49 10.82 17.47 -13.29
CA ILE A 49 10.25 17.63 -11.94
C ILE A 49 11.38 17.44 -10.93
N GLU A 50 11.87 18.54 -10.33
CA GLU A 50 12.98 18.49 -9.36
C GLU A 50 12.72 19.44 -8.17
N GLY A 51 13.43 19.18 -7.07
CA GLY A 51 13.50 20.09 -5.92
C GLY A 51 12.18 20.32 -5.19
N PRO A 52 11.86 21.58 -4.82
CA PRO A 52 10.69 21.92 -3.99
C PRO A 52 9.35 21.54 -4.62
N ALA A 53 9.23 21.55 -5.95
CA ALA A 53 8.00 21.18 -6.67
C ALA A 53 7.64 19.70 -6.44
N LEU A 54 8.63 18.81 -6.44
CA LEU A 54 8.43 17.39 -6.15
C LEU A 54 7.87 17.16 -4.74
N TYR A 55 8.55 17.75 -3.74
CA TYR A 55 8.09 17.60 -2.33
C TYR A 55 6.71 18.24 -2.12
N GLY A 56 6.44 19.35 -2.79
CA GLY A 56 5.12 19.99 -2.79
C GLY A 56 4.03 19.06 -3.35
N THR A 57 4.28 18.45 -4.51
CA THR A 57 3.33 17.51 -5.14
C THR A 57 3.08 16.28 -4.26
N VAL A 58 4.12 15.67 -3.71
CA VAL A 58 4.01 14.53 -2.79
C VAL A 58 3.24 14.94 -1.53
N GLY A 59 3.55 16.09 -0.94
CA GLY A 59 2.87 16.61 0.25
C GLY A 59 1.38 16.86 0.01
N VAL A 60 1.02 17.52 -1.09
CA VAL A 60 -0.38 17.77 -1.47
C VAL A 60 -1.10 16.45 -1.72
N SER A 61 -0.50 15.50 -2.43
CA SER A 61 -1.09 14.19 -2.68
C SER A 61 -1.35 13.42 -1.38
N LEU A 62 -0.43 13.50 -0.42
CA LEU A 62 -0.60 12.88 0.90
C LEU A 62 -1.75 13.52 1.68
N VAL A 63 -1.84 14.85 1.69
CA VAL A 63 -2.95 15.58 2.35
C VAL A 63 -4.29 15.20 1.73
N ILE A 64 -4.39 15.15 0.39
CA ILE A 64 -5.59 14.72 -0.31
C ILE A 64 -5.93 13.28 0.04
N GLY A 65 -4.95 12.37 0.04
CA GLY A 65 -5.14 10.97 0.41
C GLY A 65 -5.67 10.81 1.84
N ILE A 66 -5.07 11.50 2.82
CA ILE A 66 -5.56 11.51 4.20
C ILE A 66 -6.99 12.08 4.25
N GLY A 67 -7.27 13.16 3.53
CA GLY A 67 -8.59 13.76 3.44
C GLY A 67 -9.65 12.78 2.95
N ILE A 68 -9.38 12.09 1.83
CA ILE A 68 -10.32 11.16 1.21
C ILE A 68 -10.51 9.88 2.05
N PHE A 69 -9.41 9.30 2.55
CA PHE A 69 -9.47 7.97 3.17
C PHE A 69 -9.64 7.98 4.70
N PHE A 70 -9.40 9.11 5.36
CA PHE A 70 -9.55 9.19 6.81
C PHE A 70 -10.56 10.26 7.24
N VAL A 71 -10.46 11.49 6.71
CA VAL A 71 -11.33 12.59 7.14
C VAL A 71 -12.75 12.45 6.57
N LEU A 72 -12.89 12.21 5.28
CA LEU A 72 -14.20 12.14 4.63
C LEU A 72 -15.08 10.99 5.15
N PRO A 73 -14.60 9.75 5.34
CA PRO A 73 -15.38 8.70 6.00
C PRO A 73 -15.83 9.06 7.41
N THR A 74 -14.98 9.74 8.19
CA THR A 74 -15.32 10.21 9.54
C THR A 74 -16.42 11.26 9.52
N LEU A 75 -16.38 12.20 8.56
CA LEU A 75 -17.43 13.21 8.40
C LEU A 75 -18.76 12.58 7.99
N ILE A 76 -18.74 11.62 7.07
CA ILE A 76 -19.96 10.91 6.63
C ILE A 76 -20.55 10.12 7.81
N ALA A 77 -19.74 9.37 8.54
CA ALA A 77 -20.17 8.61 9.70
C ALA A 77 -20.72 9.54 10.82
N GLY A 78 -20.07 10.68 11.06
CA GLY A 78 -20.56 11.70 12.00
C GLY A 78 -21.87 12.35 11.59
N GLY A 79 -22.13 12.47 10.27
CA GLY A 79 -23.44 12.86 9.76
C GLY A 79 -24.51 11.81 9.98
N LEU A 80 -24.20 10.55 9.74
CA LEU A 80 -25.11 9.41 10.00
C LEU A 80 -25.44 9.25 11.48
N GLU A 81 -24.48 9.48 12.38
CA GLU A 81 -24.67 9.40 13.83
C GLU A 81 -25.79 10.34 14.35
N LYS A 82 -26.01 11.46 13.67
CA LYS A 82 -27.10 12.40 14.00
C LYS A 82 -28.48 11.90 13.60
N ILE A 83 -28.53 10.93 12.70
CA ILE A 83 -29.79 10.39 12.12
C ILE A 83 -30.10 9.03 12.73
N ILE A 84 -29.06 8.24 13.01
CA ILE A 84 -29.18 6.87 13.50
C ILE A 84 -28.79 6.85 14.98
N GLU A 85 -29.76 6.61 15.86
CA GLU A 85 -29.51 6.41 17.28
C GLU A 85 -28.78 5.05 17.50
N THR A 86 -27.46 5.10 17.62
CA THR A 86 -26.64 3.90 17.81
C THR A 86 -25.42 4.20 18.69
N ASN A 87 -24.71 3.16 19.09
CA ASN A 87 -23.51 3.31 19.91
C ASN A 87 -22.27 3.62 19.04
N SER A 88 -21.24 4.17 19.70
CA SER A 88 -19.99 4.59 19.05
C SER A 88 -19.26 3.45 18.34
N PHE A 89 -19.38 2.22 18.82
CA PHE A 89 -18.76 1.05 18.18
C PHE A 89 -19.35 0.83 16.78
N VAL A 90 -20.68 0.87 16.66
CA VAL A 90 -21.38 0.70 15.38
C VAL A 90 -21.02 1.84 14.40
N ILE A 91 -20.99 3.08 14.88
CA ILE A 91 -20.61 4.25 14.05
C ILE A 91 -19.17 4.12 13.55
N ASN A 92 -18.22 3.76 14.43
CA ASN A 92 -16.83 3.54 14.03
C ASN A 92 -16.68 2.37 13.05
N PHE A 93 -17.49 1.32 13.20
CA PHE A 93 -17.51 0.20 12.26
C PHE A 93 -18.07 0.63 10.89
N ILE A 94 -19.18 1.39 10.87
CA ILE A 94 -19.73 1.97 9.63
C ILE A 94 -18.71 2.88 8.94
N GLU A 95 -18.02 3.74 9.70
CA GLU A 95 -16.92 4.56 9.19
C GLU A 95 -15.85 3.71 8.50
N GLY A 96 -15.50 2.59 9.11
CA GLY A 96 -14.52 1.65 8.55
C GLY A 96 -15.00 0.99 7.25
N ILE A 97 -16.28 0.62 7.18
CA ILE A 97 -16.88 0.08 5.94
C ILE A 97 -16.90 1.14 4.84
N ILE A 98 -17.24 2.38 5.14
CA ILE A 98 -17.18 3.49 4.17
C ILE A 98 -15.75 3.66 3.63
N ARG A 99 -14.75 3.59 4.51
CA ARG A 99 -13.32 3.66 4.14
C ARG A 99 -12.93 2.51 3.21
N LEU A 100 -13.39 1.29 3.52
CA LEU A 100 -13.15 0.12 2.68
C LEU A 100 -13.78 0.29 1.29
N ILE A 101 -15.02 0.79 1.22
CA ILE A 101 -15.70 1.07 -0.05
C ILE A 101 -14.90 2.12 -0.84
N PHE A 102 -14.43 3.18 -0.20
CA PHE A 102 -13.62 4.22 -0.86
C PHE A 102 -12.32 3.63 -1.43
N LEU A 103 -11.63 2.76 -0.68
CA LEU A 103 -10.45 2.07 -1.18
C LEU A 103 -10.77 1.21 -2.40
N MET A 104 -11.84 0.41 -2.34
CA MET A 104 -12.25 -0.47 -3.44
C MET A 104 -12.61 0.32 -4.70
N VAL A 105 -13.41 1.39 -4.54
CA VAL A 105 -13.82 2.27 -5.65
C VAL A 105 -12.60 2.97 -6.24
N TYR A 106 -11.69 3.47 -5.40
CA TYR A 106 -10.46 4.11 -5.84
C TYR A 106 -9.59 3.15 -6.67
N VAL A 107 -9.29 1.95 -6.14
CA VAL A 107 -8.47 0.96 -6.85
C VAL A 107 -9.12 0.54 -8.17
N TRP A 108 -10.45 0.36 -8.17
CA TRP A 108 -11.19 0.04 -9.38
C TRP A 108 -11.12 1.17 -10.41
N ALA A 109 -11.32 2.43 -9.97
CA ALA A 109 -11.34 3.60 -10.85
C ALA A 109 -9.97 3.84 -11.51
N ILE A 110 -8.88 3.83 -10.72
CA ILE A 110 -7.54 4.00 -11.28
C ILE A 110 -7.15 2.85 -12.22
N GLY A 111 -7.63 1.63 -11.94
CA GLY A 111 -7.39 0.46 -12.79
C GLY A 111 -8.06 0.54 -14.18
N LYS A 112 -8.97 1.52 -14.40
CA LYS A 112 -9.58 1.81 -15.71
C LYS A 112 -8.77 2.78 -16.56
N MET A 113 -7.81 3.49 -15.98
CA MET A 113 -6.97 4.46 -16.69
C MET A 113 -5.94 3.73 -17.55
N PRO A 114 -5.80 4.07 -18.86
CA PRO A 114 -4.86 3.38 -19.76
C PRO A 114 -3.41 3.47 -19.30
N GLU A 115 -2.99 4.61 -18.74
CA GLU A 115 -1.65 4.85 -18.25
C GLU A 115 -1.33 3.92 -17.06
N ILE A 116 -2.31 3.73 -16.18
CA ILE A 116 -2.19 2.85 -15.01
C ILE A 116 -2.18 1.39 -15.40
N HIS A 117 -2.83 1.03 -16.51
CA HIS A 117 -2.82 -0.35 -17.01
C HIS A 117 -1.39 -0.85 -17.29
N ARG A 118 -0.56 -0.03 -17.93
CA ARG A 118 0.85 -0.34 -18.18
C ARG A 118 1.65 -0.46 -16.88
N PHE A 119 1.39 0.46 -15.93
CA PHE A 119 2.01 0.41 -14.60
C PHE A 119 1.65 -0.88 -13.86
N PHE A 120 0.39 -1.30 -13.93
CA PHE A 120 -0.08 -2.55 -13.33
C PHE A 120 0.50 -3.80 -14.02
N ALA A 121 0.85 -3.73 -15.30
CA ALA A 121 1.54 -4.81 -16.00
C ALA A 121 3.00 -4.96 -15.51
N TYR A 122 3.72 -3.86 -15.31
CA TYR A 122 5.04 -3.89 -14.66
C TYR A 122 4.98 -4.41 -13.21
N HIS A 123 3.95 -4.03 -12.46
CA HIS A 123 3.70 -4.58 -11.12
C HIS A 123 3.44 -6.09 -11.15
N GLY A 124 2.73 -6.58 -12.17
CA GLY A 124 2.57 -8.02 -12.41
C GLY A 124 3.90 -8.71 -12.75
N ALA A 125 4.75 -8.06 -13.55
CA ALA A 125 6.10 -8.56 -13.86
C ALA A 125 6.96 -8.66 -12.60
N GLU A 126 6.92 -7.65 -11.73
CA GLU A 126 7.61 -7.67 -10.44
C GLU A 126 7.17 -8.87 -9.58
N HIS A 127 5.86 -9.07 -9.40
CA HIS A 127 5.34 -10.19 -8.61
C HIS A 127 5.76 -11.55 -9.16
N LYS A 128 5.63 -11.78 -10.47
CA LYS A 128 6.04 -13.03 -11.11
C LYS A 128 7.55 -13.25 -10.94
N THR A 129 8.36 -12.21 -11.10
CA THR A 129 9.81 -12.29 -10.95
C THR A 129 10.22 -12.60 -9.50
N ILE A 130 9.58 -11.96 -8.50
CA ILE A 130 9.84 -12.24 -7.08
C ILE A 130 9.42 -13.68 -6.73
N ASN A 131 8.25 -14.12 -7.20
CA ASN A 131 7.78 -15.49 -6.97
C ASN A 131 8.74 -16.53 -7.57
N ALA A 132 9.26 -16.29 -8.79
CA ALA A 132 10.26 -17.15 -9.43
C ALA A 132 11.60 -17.15 -8.66
N TYR A 133 12.03 -15.98 -8.19
CA TYR A 133 13.25 -15.84 -7.38
C TYR A 133 13.13 -16.58 -6.05
N GLU A 134 11.99 -16.48 -5.35
CA GLU A 134 11.74 -17.21 -4.09
C GLU A 134 11.65 -18.71 -4.30
N ALA A 135 11.19 -19.15 -5.49
CA ALA A 135 11.22 -20.55 -5.90
C ALA A 135 12.59 -21.02 -6.39
N GLN A 136 13.61 -20.14 -6.39
CA GLN A 136 14.98 -20.44 -6.83
C GLN A 136 15.06 -20.92 -8.29
N VAL A 137 14.18 -20.44 -9.15
CA VAL A 137 14.19 -20.73 -10.58
C VAL A 137 15.06 -19.71 -11.31
N GLU A 138 15.67 -20.13 -12.42
CA GLU A 138 16.43 -19.22 -13.29
C GLU A 138 15.54 -18.10 -13.83
N LEU A 139 16.00 -16.85 -13.68
CA LEU A 139 15.22 -15.66 -14.03
C LEU A 139 15.33 -15.36 -15.54
N SER A 140 14.67 -16.20 -16.36
CA SER A 140 14.38 -15.92 -17.77
C SER A 140 12.89 -15.61 -17.94
N PRO A 141 12.47 -14.83 -18.95
CA PRO A 141 11.06 -14.53 -19.20
C PRO A 141 10.17 -15.77 -19.29
N GLU A 142 10.67 -16.84 -19.92
CA GLU A 142 9.97 -18.12 -20.11
C GLU A 142 9.70 -18.82 -18.78
N ASN A 143 10.69 -18.80 -17.88
CA ASN A 143 10.60 -19.43 -16.56
C ASN A 143 9.78 -18.58 -15.58
N ILE A 144 9.76 -17.26 -15.71
CA ILE A 144 9.01 -16.33 -14.86
C ILE A 144 7.53 -16.30 -15.24
N SER A 145 7.21 -16.37 -16.53
CA SER A 145 5.84 -16.23 -17.05
C SER A 145 4.80 -17.13 -16.38
N PRO A 146 5.07 -18.42 -16.01
CA PRO A 146 4.09 -19.30 -15.37
C PRO A 146 3.73 -18.93 -13.93
N PHE A 147 4.51 -18.07 -13.28
CA PHE A 147 4.28 -17.71 -11.87
C PHE A 147 3.03 -16.83 -11.67
N PRO A 148 2.39 -16.88 -10.48
CA PRO A 148 1.19 -16.13 -10.19
C PRO A 148 1.44 -14.61 -10.14
N LEU A 149 0.39 -13.84 -10.44
CA LEU A 149 0.37 -12.38 -10.36
C LEU A 149 0.24 -11.88 -8.90
N GLU A 150 -0.23 -12.71 -7.99
CA GLU A 150 -0.42 -12.35 -6.59
C GLU A 150 0.85 -12.64 -5.78
N HIS A 151 1.16 -11.74 -4.83
CA HIS A 151 2.25 -11.92 -3.90
C HIS A 151 1.86 -11.46 -2.47
N PRO A 152 2.13 -12.23 -1.41
CA PRO A 152 1.62 -11.95 -0.05
C PRO A 152 2.19 -10.66 0.58
N ARG A 153 3.31 -10.14 0.06
CA ARG A 153 3.98 -8.91 0.55
C ARG A 153 3.73 -7.69 -0.33
N CYS A 154 2.68 -7.71 -1.14
CA CYS A 154 2.34 -6.62 -2.06
C CYS A 154 1.91 -5.35 -1.33
N GLY A 155 2.38 -4.19 -1.82
CA GLY A 155 2.03 -2.87 -1.30
C GLY A 155 0.54 -2.52 -1.44
N THR A 156 -0.13 -2.94 -2.52
CA THR A 156 -1.58 -2.70 -2.67
C THR A 156 -2.39 -3.51 -1.67
N GLY A 157 -1.99 -4.75 -1.41
CA GLY A 157 -2.57 -5.55 -0.34
C GLY A 157 -2.31 -4.98 1.05
N PHE A 158 -1.16 -4.32 1.26
CA PHE A 158 -0.87 -3.60 2.49
C PHE A 158 -1.92 -2.51 2.78
N LEU A 159 -2.41 -1.78 1.77
CA LEU A 159 -3.47 -0.78 1.95
C LEU A 159 -4.75 -1.40 2.51
N LEU A 160 -5.15 -2.59 2.05
CA LEU A 160 -6.30 -3.29 2.61
C LEU A 160 -6.08 -3.64 4.09
N ILE A 161 -4.89 -4.14 4.44
CA ILE A 161 -4.54 -4.48 5.82
C ILE A 161 -4.61 -3.23 6.71
N VAL A 162 -4.10 -2.09 6.25
CA VAL A 162 -4.19 -0.80 6.94
C VAL A 162 -5.64 -0.42 7.21
N VAL A 163 -6.53 -0.56 6.22
CA VAL A 163 -7.96 -0.27 6.39
C VAL A 163 -8.59 -1.23 7.39
N VAL A 164 -8.36 -2.53 7.29
CA VAL A 164 -8.93 -3.53 8.21
C VAL A 164 -8.45 -3.30 9.65
N ILE A 165 -7.16 -3.06 9.86
CA ILE A 165 -6.62 -2.76 11.20
C ILE A 165 -7.19 -1.44 11.72
N SER A 166 -7.36 -0.43 10.85
CA SER A 166 -7.95 0.84 11.26
C SER A 166 -9.39 0.68 11.77
N ILE A 167 -10.18 -0.23 11.17
CA ILE A 167 -11.53 -0.54 11.66
C ILE A 167 -11.46 -1.02 13.12
N VAL A 168 -10.60 -1.98 13.40
CA VAL A 168 -10.43 -2.55 14.74
C VAL A 168 -9.95 -1.49 15.73
N VAL A 169 -8.88 -0.75 15.39
CA VAL A 169 -8.30 0.26 16.28
C VAL A 169 -9.31 1.37 16.60
N PHE A 170 -10.02 1.86 15.59
CA PHE A 170 -10.97 2.96 15.80
C PHE A 170 -12.26 2.50 16.48
N ALA A 171 -12.70 1.26 16.28
CA ALA A 171 -13.83 0.70 17.00
C ALA A 171 -13.59 0.64 18.53
N LEU A 172 -12.34 0.52 18.96
CA LEU A 172 -11.96 0.47 20.38
C LEU A 172 -11.86 1.84 21.06
N LEU A 173 -11.89 2.95 20.31
CA LEU A 173 -11.70 4.30 20.88
C LEU A 173 -12.89 4.85 21.66
N GLY A 174 -14.07 4.21 21.57
CA GLY A 174 -15.27 4.69 22.23
C GLY A 174 -15.84 6.00 21.63
N PRO A 175 -16.73 6.69 22.37
CA PRO A 175 -17.34 7.93 21.93
C PRO A 175 -16.34 9.10 22.00
N LEU A 176 -16.21 9.83 20.89
CA LEU A 176 -15.37 11.01 20.76
C LEU A 176 -16.13 12.12 20.04
N ASP A 177 -15.98 13.35 20.49
CA ASP A 177 -16.43 14.53 19.74
C ASP A 177 -15.75 14.59 18.37
N LEU A 178 -16.40 15.20 17.40
CA LEU A 178 -15.97 15.20 16.00
C LEU A 178 -14.50 15.64 15.81
N ILE A 179 -14.06 16.67 16.52
CA ILE A 179 -12.67 17.18 16.43
C ILE A 179 -11.69 16.11 16.92
N TRP A 180 -11.90 15.54 18.10
CA TRP A 180 -11.05 14.49 18.66
C TRP A 180 -11.12 13.21 17.86
N ARG A 181 -12.27 12.91 17.26
CA ARG A 181 -12.43 11.80 16.32
C ARG A 181 -11.53 11.99 15.10
N ILE A 182 -11.56 13.14 14.41
CA ILE A 182 -10.70 13.43 13.27
C ILE A 182 -9.22 13.40 13.66
N LEU A 183 -8.84 14.06 14.76
CA LEU A 183 -7.46 14.07 15.23
C LEU A 183 -6.94 12.65 15.53
N SER A 184 -7.75 11.81 16.18
CA SER A 184 -7.37 10.42 16.47
C SER A 184 -7.12 9.61 15.20
N ARG A 185 -7.90 9.83 14.11
CA ARG A 185 -7.70 9.15 12.82
C ARG A 185 -6.35 9.50 12.20
N ILE A 186 -5.91 10.74 12.32
CA ILE A 186 -4.63 11.20 11.78
C ILE A 186 -3.47 10.76 12.68
N LEU A 187 -3.57 10.97 13.99
CA LEU A 187 -2.50 10.67 14.93
C LEU A 187 -2.20 9.16 15.05
N LEU A 188 -3.20 8.32 14.84
CA LEU A 188 -3.03 6.86 14.90
C LEU A 188 -2.59 6.23 13.59
N ILE A 189 -2.51 6.98 12.47
CA ILE A 189 -1.99 6.44 11.19
C ILE A 189 -0.64 5.74 11.39
N PRO A 190 0.38 6.33 12.04
CA PRO A 190 1.66 5.66 12.24
C PRO A 190 1.53 4.32 12.98
N VAL A 191 0.69 4.27 14.01
CA VAL A 191 0.45 3.04 14.79
C VAL A 191 -0.21 1.96 13.93
N ILE A 192 -1.24 2.33 13.16
CA ILE A 192 -1.94 1.41 12.26
C ILE A 192 -1.01 0.86 11.19
N VAL A 193 -0.19 1.73 10.60
CA VAL A 193 0.81 1.38 9.59
C VAL A 193 1.84 0.39 10.13
N ILE A 194 2.33 0.61 11.36
CA ILE A 194 3.26 -0.29 12.04
C ILE A 194 2.61 -1.66 12.27
N LEU A 195 1.38 -1.70 12.78
CA LEU A 195 0.65 -2.94 13.03
C LEU A 195 0.38 -3.69 11.73
N ALA A 196 -0.01 -2.97 10.66
CA ALA A 196 -0.25 -3.54 9.35
C ALA A 196 1.03 -4.17 8.75
N TYR A 197 2.16 -3.51 8.91
CA TYR A 197 3.45 -4.04 8.46
C TYR A 197 3.84 -5.33 9.20
N GLU A 198 3.72 -5.35 10.53
CA GLU A 198 4.05 -6.54 11.31
C GLU A 198 3.09 -7.70 11.00
N TYR A 199 1.79 -7.41 10.84
CA TYR A 199 0.79 -8.39 10.41
C TYR A 199 1.15 -9.00 9.04
N MET A 200 1.40 -8.15 8.02
CA MET A 200 1.78 -8.60 6.68
C MET A 200 3.04 -9.47 6.71
N ARG A 201 4.06 -9.04 7.45
CA ARG A 201 5.31 -9.78 7.59
C ARG A 201 5.10 -11.12 8.30
N TRP A 202 4.31 -11.13 9.36
CA TRP A 202 4.03 -12.35 10.11
C TRP A 202 3.25 -13.34 9.24
N THR A 203 2.20 -12.92 8.58
CA THR A 203 1.40 -13.78 7.71
C THR A 203 2.21 -14.34 6.54
N ALA A 204 3.03 -13.52 5.88
CA ALA A 204 3.88 -13.95 4.78
C ALA A 204 4.89 -15.04 5.18
N ASN A 205 5.34 -15.06 6.44
CA ASN A 205 6.27 -16.05 6.94
C ASN A 205 5.59 -17.35 7.44
N HIS A 206 4.26 -17.40 7.53
CA HIS A 206 3.52 -18.54 8.08
C HIS A 206 2.47 -19.09 7.10
N LEU A 207 2.66 -18.93 5.80
CA LEU A 207 1.72 -19.39 4.75
C LEU A 207 1.54 -20.92 4.70
N SER A 208 2.39 -21.69 5.34
CA SER A 208 2.19 -23.14 5.51
C SER A 208 0.95 -23.48 6.36
N ASN A 209 0.55 -22.56 7.26
CA ASN A 209 -0.60 -22.73 8.12
C ASN A 209 -1.91 -22.39 7.36
N PRO A 210 -2.92 -23.30 7.34
CA PRO A 210 -4.17 -23.06 6.62
C PRO A 210 -4.97 -21.87 7.15
N ILE A 211 -4.93 -21.59 8.47
CA ILE A 211 -5.59 -20.43 9.07
C ILE A 211 -4.94 -19.14 8.55
N VAL A 212 -3.61 -19.11 8.46
CA VAL A 212 -2.90 -17.93 7.94
C VAL A 212 -3.22 -17.70 6.45
N ARG A 213 -3.34 -18.77 5.65
CA ARG A 213 -3.80 -18.64 4.26
C ARG A 213 -5.18 -18.00 4.16
N MET A 214 -6.10 -18.37 5.03
CA MET A 214 -7.44 -17.77 5.09
C MET A 214 -7.36 -16.27 5.45
N LEU A 215 -6.49 -15.89 6.38
CA LEU A 215 -6.27 -14.48 6.76
C LEU A 215 -5.64 -13.65 5.63
N VAL A 216 -4.81 -14.25 4.79
CA VAL A 216 -4.16 -13.58 3.65
C VAL A 216 -5.08 -13.53 2.42
N PHE A 217 -6.07 -14.41 2.32
CA PHE A 217 -6.94 -14.51 1.15
C PHE A 217 -7.58 -13.18 0.72
N PRO A 218 -8.15 -12.33 1.60
CA PRO A 218 -8.70 -11.03 1.18
C PRO A 218 -7.66 -10.11 0.53
N ASN A 219 -6.41 -10.15 1.04
CA ASN A 219 -5.29 -9.40 0.48
C ASN A 219 -4.97 -9.89 -0.96
N LEU A 220 -4.83 -11.20 -1.16
CA LEU A 220 -4.57 -11.78 -2.49
C LEU A 220 -5.75 -11.53 -3.45
N TRP A 221 -6.98 -11.57 -2.94
CA TRP A 221 -8.16 -11.27 -3.74
C TRP A 221 -8.20 -9.83 -4.24
N LEU A 222 -7.85 -8.84 -3.40
CA LEU A 222 -7.74 -7.44 -3.81
C LEU A 222 -6.73 -7.25 -4.95
N GLN A 223 -5.64 -7.99 -4.93
CA GLN A 223 -4.60 -7.92 -5.96
C GLN A 223 -5.10 -8.32 -7.35
N LYS A 224 -6.21 -9.08 -7.48
CA LYS A 224 -6.84 -9.34 -8.79
C LYS A 224 -7.32 -8.07 -9.49
N MET A 225 -7.44 -6.96 -8.76
CA MET A 225 -7.84 -5.66 -9.32
C MET A 225 -6.67 -4.82 -9.81
N THR A 226 -5.43 -5.13 -9.39
CA THR A 226 -4.26 -4.27 -9.62
C THR A 226 -3.22 -4.86 -10.57
N PRO A 227 -2.49 -5.95 -10.29
CA PRO A 227 -1.55 -6.50 -11.25
C PRO A 227 -2.23 -6.94 -12.55
N ARG A 228 -1.52 -6.79 -13.65
CA ARG A 228 -1.96 -7.26 -14.97
C ARG A 228 -0.90 -8.18 -15.56
N GLU A 229 -1.32 -9.02 -16.52
CA GLU A 229 -0.41 -9.90 -17.22
C GLU A 229 0.64 -9.07 -17.97
N PRO A 230 1.93 -9.26 -17.67
CA PRO A 230 3.01 -8.52 -18.31
C PRO A 230 3.36 -9.10 -19.69
N SER A 231 3.89 -8.23 -20.56
CA SER A 231 4.56 -8.69 -21.78
C SER A 231 5.92 -9.32 -21.46
N PRO A 232 6.49 -10.15 -22.38
CA PRO A 232 7.83 -10.72 -22.21
C PRO A 232 8.92 -9.67 -21.93
N ASP A 233 8.86 -8.53 -22.61
CA ASP A 233 9.80 -7.41 -22.43
C ASP A 233 9.77 -6.86 -20.98
N MET A 234 8.57 -6.80 -20.38
CA MET A 234 8.41 -6.35 -18.98
C MET A 234 8.98 -7.37 -17.99
N LEU A 235 8.89 -8.67 -18.31
CA LEU A 235 9.52 -9.73 -17.50
C LEU A 235 11.04 -9.65 -17.59
N GLU A 236 11.60 -9.36 -18.78
CA GLU A 236 13.02 -9.14 -18.95
C GLU A 236 13.51 -7.96 -18.11
N VAL A 237 12.85 -6.80 -18.20
CA VAL A 237 13.16 -5.61 -17.39
C VAL A 237 13.11 -5.93 -15.90
N SER A 238 12.06 -6.61 -15.43
CA SER A 238 11.89 -6.97 -14.02
C SER A 238 12.99 -7.93 -13.54
N SER A 239 13.38 -8.92 -14.37
CA SER A 239 14.46 -9.85 -14.04
C SER A 239 15.82 -9.14 -13.95
N MET A 240 16.09 -8.18 -14.84
CA MET A 240 17.31 -7.38 -14.79
C MET A 240 17.37 -6.45 -13.59
N ALA A 241 16.25 -5.89 -13.17
CA ALA A 241 16.16 -5.02 -11.99
C ALA A 241 16.43 -5.78 -10.67
N LEU A 242 16.18 -7.09 -10.64
CA LEU A 242 16.40 -7.92 -9.45
C LEU A 242 17.84 -8.46 -9.35
N LYS A 243 18.55 -8.64 -10.45
CA LYS A 243 19.96 -9.07 -10.53
C LYS A 243 20.92 -7.97 -10.05
#